data_eda5df319ddcb35ccf77e141c1e5f91d
#
_entry.id   eda5df319ddcb35ccf77e141c1e5f91d
#
_cell.length_a   1.000
_cell.length_b   1.000
_cell.length_c   1.000
_cell.angle_alpha   90.00
_cell.angle_beta   90.00
_cell.angle_gamma   90.00
#
_symmetry.space_group_name_H-M   'P 1'
#
loop_
_entity.id
_entity.type
_entity.pdbx_description
1 polymer ?
#
loop_
_entity_poly.entity_id
_entity_poly.type
_entity_poly.pdbx_seq_one_letter_code
_entity_poly.pdbx_strand_id
1 'polypeptide(L)'
;MFGTVAPAAAGIIHLGATSCYLPSDNADLIFLRDGLDYLIRLDPPIRLNLASLVIRSPIPRSADLGFHAFPTSPVDYCGEDLGFRGVKGTTGTQASFLALFDADHEKVEALDALVTKHSGFDYAYPVTSQTYSRKIDVDVLAPLASLGATAHKIATDIRLLANLKEIEEPFESTQIGSSVMAYKRNPMRSERVCSLARHLMVLHQNALMTSSVQWFERTLDDSANRRITLPEAFLTADIILSTLQNISEGLVVYPKVIARRISQELPLMATENIIMAIVKAGGDRQEAHEKIRVLSHEAGHQVKQLGLENDLIERLRRDEYFDSIKGQLEDLLEPKSFVGRAPEQVDAFLKD
;
A
#
# COMPACT_ATOMS: atom_id res chain seq x y z
N MET A 1 -15.86 -6.34 -39.43
CA MET A 1 -16.20 -7.16 -38.26
C MET A 1 -17.58 -6.82 -37.70
N PHE A 2 -17.89 -5.57 -37.29
CA PHE A 2 -19.24 -5.24 -36.78
C PHE A 2 -20.37 -5.45 -37.83
N GLY A 3 -20.16 -5.08 -39.07
CA GLY A 3 -21.16 -5.27 -40.14
C GLY A 3 -21.51 -6.73 -40.45
N THR A 4 -20.68 -7.69 -40.03
CA THR A 4 -20.98 -9.12 -40.16
C THR A 4 -21.85 -9.62 -39.00
N VAL A 5 -21.75 -9.00 -37.82
CA VAL A 5 -22.51 -9.37 -36.60
C VAL A 5 -23.82 -8.58 -36.53
N ALA A 6 -23.82 -7.32 -36.97
CA ALA A 6 -24.99 -6.43 -36.97
C ALA A 6 -25.11 -5.69 -38.29
N PRO A 7 -25.58 -6.34 -39.38
CA PRO A 7 -25.64 -5.75 -40.72
C PRO A 7 -26.47 -4.47 -40.80
N ALA A 8 -27.56 -4.37 -40.01
CA ALA A 8 -28.41 -3.19 -39.96
C ALA A 8 -27.71 -1.97 -39.37
N ALA A 9 -26.72 -2.15 -38.53
CA ALA A 9 -25.94 -1.08 -37.91
C ALA A 9 -24.68 -0.71 -38.71
N ALA A 10 -24.31 -1.47 -39.75
CA ALA A 10 -23.05 -1.30 -40.49
C ALA A 10 -22.88 0.11 -41.08
N GLY A 11 -23.97 0.75 -41.52
CA GLY A 11 -23.95 2.09 -42.11
C GLY A 11 -24.00 3.25 -41.10
N ILE A 12 -24.35 2.98 -39.86
CA ILE A 12 -24.58 4.04 -38.86
C ILE A 12 -23.65 3.97 -37.66
N ILE A 13 -22.91 2.88 -37.49
CA ILE A 13 -22.09 2.64 -36.26
C ILE A 13 -21.02 3.70 -36.03
N HIS A 14 -20.58 4.39 -37.08
CA HIS A 14 -19.59 5.46 -37.02
C HIS A 14 -20.17 6.86 -37.28
N LEU A 15 -21.49 6.96 -37.39
CA LEU A 15 -22.14 8.23 -37.74
C LEU A 15 -21.94 9.25 -36.61
N GLY A 16 -21.30 10.38 -36.93
CA GLY A 16 -20.99 11.43 -35.99
C GLY A 16 -19.87 11.11 -34.97
N ALA A 17 -19.37 9.89 -34.95
CA ALA A 17 -18.32 9.46 -34.02
C ALA A 17 -16.92 9.51 -34.65
N THR A 18 -15.90 9.76 -33.85
CA THR A 18 -14.48 9.64 -34.22
C THR A 18 -13.97 8.23 -33.93
N SER A 19 -12.82 7.85 -34.52
CA SER A 19 -12.12 6.61 -34.20
C SER A 19 -11.75 6.51 -32.69
N CYS A 20 -11.58 7.64 -32.00
CA CYS A 20 -11.33 7.67 -30.57
C CYS A 20 -12.55 7.40 -29.70
N TYR A 21 -13.76 7.45 -30.26
CA TYR A 21 -14.99 7.22 -29.48
C TYR A 21 -15.11 5.78 -29.00
N LEU A 22 -14.90 4.80 -29.90
CA LEU A 22 -15.07 3.39 -29.57
C LEU A 22 -13.78 2.68 -29.10
N PRO A 23 -12.63 2.78 -29.82
CA PRO A 23 -11.47 1.96 -29.51
C PRO A 23 -10.50 2.54 -28.47
N SER A 24 -10.64 3.78 -28.01
CA SER A 24 -9.73 4.34 -27.04
C SER A 24 -10.40 5.05 -25.87
N ASP A 25 -11.08 6.18 -26.06
CA ASP A 25 -11.44 7.01 -24.91
C ASP A 25 -12.57 6.45 -24.03
N ASN A 26 -13.68 6.05 -24.64
CA ASN A 26 -14.80 5.48 -23.87
C ASN A 26 -14.50 4.06 -23.39
N ALA A 27 -13.82 3.25 -24.21
CA ALA A 27 -13.37 1.93 -23.79
C ALA A 27 -12.29 2.00 -22.72
N ASP A 28 -11.38 2.97 -22.78
CA ASP A 28 -10.37 3.20 -21.73
C ASP A 28 -11.03 3.57 -20.40
N LEU A 29 -12.04 4.46 -20.38
CA LEU A 29 -12.76 4.82 -19.17
C LEU A 29 -13.51 3.63 -18.54
N ILE A 30 -14.13 2.77 -19.37
CA ILE A 30 -14.73 1.52 -18.91
C ILE A 30 -13.66 0.60 -18.32
N PHE A 31 -12.53 0.44 -18.99
CA PHE A 31 -11.42 -0.37 -18.52
C PHE A 31 -10.84 0.16 -17.17
N LEU A 32 -10.68 1.48 -17.05
CA LEU A 32 -10.17 2.10 -15.82
C LEU A 32 -11.12 1.85 -14.65
N ARG A 33 -12.43 2.05 -14.85
CA ARG A 33 -13.45 1.78 -13.82
C ARG A 33 -13.45 0.30 -13.43
N ASP A 34 -13.56 -0.59 -14.38
CA ASP A 34 -13.66 -2.03 -14.11
C ASP A 34 -12.36 -2.57 -13.47
N GLY A 35 -11.21 -2.01 -13.85
CA GLY A 35 -9.91 -2.32 -13.24
C GLY A 35 -9.82 -1.86 -11.79
N LEU A 36 -10.29 -0.65 -11.49
CA LEU A 36 -10.35 -0.13 -10.12
C LEU A 36 -11.28 -0.98 -9.25
N ASP A 37 -12.48 -1.29 -9.73
CA ASP A 37 -13.46 -2.15 -9.04
C ASP A 37 -12.89 -3.55 -8.76
N TYR A 38 -12.09 -4.09 -9.68
CA TYR A 38 -11.41 -5.37 -9.47
C TYR A 38 -10.35 -5.29 -8.37
N LEU A 39 -9.50 -4.26 -8.37
CA LEU A 39 -8.44 -4.09 -7.36
C LEU A 39 -9.02 -3.82 -5.97
N ILE A 40 -10.11 -3.08 -5.86
CA ILE A 40 -10.82 -2.84 -4.58
C ILE A 40 -11.22 -4.17 -3.92
N ARG A 41 -11.64 -5.16 -4.70
CA ARG A 41 -12.05 -6.48 -4.18
C ARG A 41 -10.88 -7.31 -3.63
N LEU A 42 -9.65 -7.04 -4.04
CA LEU A 42 -8.45 -7.75 -3.58
C LEU A 42 -7.89 -7.21 -2.25
N ASP A 43 -8.22 -5.96 -1.90
CA ASP A 43 -7.64 -5.27 -0.75
C ASP A 43 -8.13 -5.80 0.62
N PRO A 44 -9.44 -6.04 0.87
CA PRO A 44 -9.95 -6.42 2.20
C PRO A 44 -9.33 -7.68 2.79
N PRO A 45 -9.12 -8.79 2.05
CA PRO A 45 -8.48 -9.99 2.59
C PRO A 45 -7.07 -9.73 3.12
N ILE A 46 -6.31 -8.86 2.45
CA ILE A 46 -4.94 -8.52 2.85
C ILE A 46 -4.94 -7.78 4.18
N ARG A 47 -5.82 -6.81 4.35
CA ARG A 47 -5.97 -6.04 5.60
C ARG A 47 -6.32 -6.95 6.77
N LEU A 48 -7.32 -7.82 6.62
CA LEU A 48 -7.75 -8.75 7.64
C LEU A 48 -6.66 -9.73 8.04
N ASN A 49 -5.90 -10.26 7.08
CA ASN A 49 -4.82 -11.19 7.35
C ASN A 49 -3.66 -10.53 8.10
N LEU A 50 -3.23 -9.35 7.68
CA LEU A 50 -2.20 -8.57 8.36
C LEU A 50 -2.63 -8.18 9.78
N ALA A 51 -3.87 -7.70 9.96
CA ALA A 51 -4.42 -7.38 11.26
C ALA A 51 -4.47 -8.61 12.19
N SER A 52 -4.94 -9.76 11.70
CA SER A 52 -4.98 -11.00 12.47
C SER A 52 -3.60 -11.47 12.92
N LEU A 53 -2.56 -11.17 12.13
CA LEU A 53 -1.18 -11.49 12.46
C LEU A 53 -0.69 -10.68 13.67
N VAL A 54 -1.03 -9.38 13.73
CA VAL A 54 -0.68 -8.51 14.86
C VAL A 54 -1.32 -9.00 16.16
N ILE A 55 -2.61 -9.38 16.11
CA ILE A 55 -3.32 -9.90 17.30
C ILE A 55 -2.69 -11.20 17.84
N ARG A 56 -2.24 -12.09 16.95
CA ARG A 56 -1.66 -13.37 17.35
C ARG A 56 -0.24 -13.27 17.88
N SER A 57 0.42 -12.15 17.67
CA SER A 57 1.79 -11.94 18.14
C SER A 57 1.81 -11.01 19.36
N PRO A 58 2.12 -11.50 20.58
CA PRO A 58 2.13 -10.68 21.79
C PRO A 58 3.32 -9.71 21.90
N ILE A 59 3.86 -9.24 20.77
CA ILE A 59 5.18 -8.60 20.75
C ILE A 59 5.14 -7.23 20.09
N PRO A 60 5.74 -6.19 20.72
CA PRO A 60 5.64 -4.79 20.30
C PRO A 60 6.05 -4.51 18.86
N ARG A 61 6.99 -5.28 18.30
CA ARG A 61 7.50 -5.05 16.93
C ARG A 61 6.56 -5.49 15.81
N SER A 62 5.61 -6.37 16.08
CA SER A 62 4.59 -6.73 15.09
C SER A 62 3.57 -5.62 14.87
N ALA A 63 3.41 -4.70 15.83
CA ALA A 63 2.61 -3.49 15.67
C ALA A 63 3.23 -2.48 14.68
N ASP A 64 4.55 -2.55 14.44
CA ASP A 64 5.25 -1.71 13.46
C ASP A 64 5.19 -2.24 12.02
N LEU A 65 4.58 -3.41 11.78
CA LEU A 65 4.39 -3.98 10.44
C LEU A 65 3.38 -3.17 9.61
N GLY A 66 3.70 -1.92 9.34
CA GLY A 66 3.07 -1.15 8.27
C GLY A 66 1.59 -0.79 8.41
N PHE A 67 0.93 -1.09 9.56
CA PHE A 67 -0.49 -0.79 9.77
C PHE A 67 -0.84 0.70 9.68
N HIS A 68 0.11 1.59 9.86
CA HIS A 68 -0.08 3.01 9.60
C HIS A 68 -0.28 3.35 8.12
N ALA A 69 -0.14 2.37 7.24
CA ALA A 69 -0.15 2.57 5.80
C ALA A 69 -1.52 2.39 5.14
N PHE A 70 -2.53 1.85 5.84
CA PHE A 70 -3.89 1.66 5.30
C PHE A 70 -4.98 2.39 6.12
N PRO A 71 -4.91 3.71 6.32
CA PRO A 71 -6.03 4.42 6.95
C PRO A 71 -7.26 4.49 6.04
N THR A 72 -7.07 4.47 4.73
CA THR A 72 -8.11 4.42 3.69
C THR A 72 -7.59 3.63 2.51
N SER A 73 -8.46 2.89 1.78
CA SER A 73 -8.06 2.31 0.50
C SER A 73 -7.65 3.43 -0.45
N PRO A 74 -6.44 3.42 -0.99
CA PRO A 74 -6.07 4.39 -2.03
C PRO A 74 -6.97 4.28 -3.27
N VAL A 75 -7.66 3.15 -3.41
CA VAL A 75 -8.51 2.83 -4.57
C VAL A 75 -9.94 3.30 -4.36
N ASP A 76 -10.45 3.37 -3.12
CA ASP A 76 -11.80 3.88 -2.81
C ASP A 76 -12.02 5.33 -3.26
N TYR A 77 -10.94 6.09 -3.43
CA TYR A 77 -11.00 7.51 -3.78
C TYR A 77 -11.22 7.81 -5.26
N CYS A 78 -11.09 6.82 -6.16
CA CYS A 78 -11.15 7.05 -7.61
C CYS A 78 -12.36 6.46 -8.33
N GLY A 79 -13.07 5.51 -7.73
CA GLY A 79 -14.18 4.81 -8.40
C GLY A 79 -15.44 5.67 -8.54
N GLU A 80 -15.73 6.50 -7.55
CA GLU A 80 -16.98 7.27 -7.47
C GLU A 80 -17.01 8.51 -8.37
N ASP A 81 -15.85 9.07 -8.75
CA ASP A 81 -15.76 10.32 -9.52
C ASP A 81 -15.43 10.15 -11.01
N LEU A 82 -15.34 8.91 -11.51
CA LEU A 82 -14.99 8.68 -12.90
C LEU A 82 -16.19 8.92 -13.82
N GLY A 83 -16.17 10.03 -14.57
CA GLY A 83 -17.18 10.35 -15.56
C GLY A 83 -16.93 9.66 -16.91
N PHE A 84 -17.97 9.56 -17.71
CA PHE A 84 -17.89 9.11 -19.09
C PHE A 84 -17.51 10.27 -20.01
N ARG A 85 -16.81 10.02 -21.14
CA ARG A 85 -16.53 11.07 -22.11
C ARG A 85 -17.81 11.59 -22.76
N GLY A 86 -18.75 10.71 -22.99
CA GLY A 86 -20.03 11.03 -23.68
C GLY A 86 -19.92 11.06 -25.19
N VAL A 87 -21.05 11.40 -25.81
CA VAL A 87 -21.22 11.49 -27.27
C VAL A 87 -20.90 12.91 -27.72
N LYS A 88 -19.59 13.27 -27.73
CA LYS A 88 -19.14 14.66 -28.01
C LYS A 88 -18.73 14.91 -29.46
N GLY A 89 -18.65 13.86 -30.30
CA GLY A 89 -18.22 14.00 -31.68
C GLY A 89 -16.71 14.17 -31.88
N THR A 90 -16.31 14.60 -33.06
CA THR A 90 -14.91 14.65 -33.50
C THR A 90 -14.10 15.74 -32.75
N THR A 91 -14.71 16.86 -32.44
CA THR A 91 -14.04 18.01 -31.82
C THR A 91 -14.54 18.34 -30.41
N GLY A 92 -15.45 17.52 -29.87
CA GLY A 92 -16.07 17.79 -28.58
C GLY A 92 -17.26 18.73 -28.61
N THR A 93 -17.61 19.27 -29.78
CA THR A 93 -18.64 20.30 -29.93
C THR A 93 -20.04 19.73 -30.20
N GLN A 94 -20.16 18.42 -30.38
CA GLN A 94 -21.40 17.73 -30.79
C GLN A 94 -22.01 18.23 -32.15
N ALA A 95 -21.27 19.01 -32.92
CA ALA A 95 -21.78 19.62 -34.16
C ALA A 95 -22.35 18.60 -35.14
N SER A 96 -21.71 17.45 -35.29
CA SER A 96 -22.22 16.38 -36.19
C SER A 96 -23.56 15.81 -35.73
N PHE A 97 -23.77 15.67 -34.42
CA PHE A 97 -25.03 15.19 -33.87
C PHE A 97 -26.13 16.26 -33.93
N LEU A 98 -25.75 17.53 -33.70
CA LEU A 98 -26.67 18.64 -33.84
C LEU A 98 -27.17 18.76 -35.30
N ALA A 99 -26.28 18.60 -36.28
CA ALA A 99 -26.66 18.55 -37.69
C ALA A 99 -27.54 17.34 -38.04
N LEU A 100 -27.26 16.17 -37.42
CA LEU A 100 -28.04 14.94 -37.61
C LEU A 100 -29.49 15.07 -37.12
N PHE A 101 -29.71 15.86 -36.06
CA PHE A 101 -31.00 16.09 -35.41
C PHE A 101 -31.63 17.44 -35.82
N ASP A 102 -31.27 18.00 -36.95
CA ASP A 102 -31.84 19.26 -37.46
C ASP A 102 -31.82 20.41 -36.45
N ALA A 103 -30.68 20.57 -35.77
CA ALA A 103 -30.45 21.56 -34.72
C ALA A 103 -31.31 21.37 -33.42
N ASP A 104 -31.83 20.18 -33.21
CA ASP A 104 -32.55 19.84 -31.96
C ASP A 104 -31.59 19.53 -30.83
N HIS A 105 -31.36 20.50 -29.97
CA HIS A 105 -30.44 20.39 -28.81
C HIS A 105 -30.91 19.35 -27.79
N GLU A 106 -32.23 19.25 -27.55
CA GLU A 106 -32.79 18.31 -26.55
C GLU A 106 -32.51 16.86 -26.94
N LYS A 107 -32.60 16.54 -28.24
CA LYS A 107 -32.26 15.20 -28.75
C LYS A 107 -30.77 14.88 -28.60
N VAL A 108 -29.88 15.86 -28.79
CA VAL A 108 -28.45 15.67 -28.61
C VAL A 108 -28.12 15.40 -27.15
N GLU A 109 -28.72 16.16 -26.24
CA GLU A 109 -28.56 15.96 -24.80
C GLU A 109 -29.11 14.60 -24.33
N ALA A 110 -30.30 14.24 -24.81
CA ALA A 110 -30.92 12.95 -24.53
C ALA A 110 -30.08 11.76 -25.03
N LEU A 111 -29.47 11.89 -26.25
CA LEU A 111 -28.55 10.89 -26.77
C LEU A 111 -27.32 10.73 -25.87
N ASP A 112 -26.71 11.82 -25.46
CA ASP A 112 -25.52 11.81 -24.58
C ASP A 112 -25.83 11.15 -23.23
N ALA A 113 -26.94 11.53 -22.61
CA ALA A 113 -27.39 10.95 -21.35
C ALA A 113 -27.73 9.46 -21.46
N LEU A 114 -28.42 9.06 -22.54
CA LEU A 114 -28.80 7.66 -22.76
C LEU A 114 -27.56 6.76 -22.95
N VAL A 115 -26.60 7.20 -23.77
CA VAL A 115 -25.37 6.43 -24.02
C VAL A 115 -24.53 6.35 -22.75
N THR A 116 -24.41 7.42 -21.99
CA THR A 116 -23.71 7.46 -20.70
C THR A 116 -24.30 6.43 -19.74
N LYS A 117 -25.62 6.44 -19.56
CA LYS A 117 -26.32 5.46 -18.71
C LYS A 117 -26.12 4.02 -19.17
N HIS A 118 -26.24 3.75 -20.49
CA HIS A 118 -26.03 2.41 -21.03
C HIS A 118 -24.57 1.92 -20.89
N SER A 119 -23.61 2.85 -20.80
CA SER A 119 -22.21 2.54 -20.52
C SER A 119 -21.91 2.30 -19.04
N GLY A 120 -22.91 2.43 -18.16
CA GLY A 120 -22.79 2.19 -16.71
C GLY A 120 -22.10 3.32 -15.95
N PHE A 121 -22.20 4.56 -16.44
CA PHE A 121 -21.70 5.74 -15.75
C PHE A 121 -22.85 6.64 -15.31
N ASP A 122 -22.67 7.29 -14.14
CA ASP A 122 -23.69 8.18 -13.59
C ASP A 122 -23.74 9.53 -14.32
N TYR A 123 -22.63 9.98 -14.88
CA TYR A 123 -22.55 11.23 -15.62
C TYR A 123 -21.51 11.19 -16.76
N ALA A 124 -21.68 12.09 -17.72
CA ALA A 124 -20.67 12.41 -18.72
C ALA A 124 -19.98 13.72 -18.37
N TYR A 125 -18.68 13.84 -18.70
CA TYR A 125 -18.00 15.13 -18.60
C TYR A 125 -18.71 16.18 -19.42
N PRO A 126 -19.06 17.34 -18.85
CA PRO A 126 -19.87 18.36 -19.54
C PRO A 126 -19.15 18.91 -20.78
N VAL A 127 -17.84 19.09 -20.69
CA VAL A 127 -16.99 19.60 -21.76
C VAL A 127 -15.80 18.68 -21.94
N THR A 128 -15.60 18.22 -23.15
CA THR A 128 -14.40 17.48 -23.57
C THR A 128 -13.96 17.97 -24.94
N SER A 129 -12.77 17.60 -25.37
CA SER A 129 -12.34 17.76 -26.75
C SER A 129 -12.62 16.46 -27.56
N GLN A 130 -11.82 16.16 -28.57
CA GLN A 130 -11.87 14.86 -29.23
C GLN A 130 -11.64 13.70 -28.24
N THR A 131 -10.86 13.95 -27.20
CA THR A 131 -10.54 13.03 -26.12
C THR A 131 -11.01 13.58 -24.79
N TYR A 132 -11.10 12.74 -23.75
CA TYR A 132 -11.17 13.24 -22.37
C TYR A 132 -9.82 13.82 -21.94
N SER A 133 -9.82 14.64 -20.92
CA SER A 133 -8.58 15.20 -20.35
C SER A 133 -7.67 14.09 -19.85
N ARG A 134 -6.42 14.07 -20.31
CA ARG A 134 -5.42 13.08 -19.84
C ARG A 134 -5.05 13.26 -18.37
N LYS A 135 -5.53 14.32 -17.74
CA LYS A 135 -5.48 14.50 -16.27
C LYS A 135 -6.20 13.36 -15.52
N ILE A 136 -7.24 12.78 -16.13
CA ILE A 136 -7.96 11.63 -15.55
C ILE A 136 -7.04 10.42 -15.39
N ASP A 137 -6.16 10.15 -16.36
CA ASP A 137 -5.17 9.06 -16.24
C ASP A 137 -4.22 9.31 -15.07
N VAL A 138 -3.86 10.58 -14.79
CA VAL A 138 -3.05 10.95 -13.62
C VAL A 138 -3.80 10.64 -12.33
N ASP A 139 -5.08 11.03 -12.26
CA ASP A 139 -5.91 10.86 -11.07
C ASP A 139 -6.17 9.37 -10.77
N VAL A 140 -6.28 8.53 -11.80
CA VAL A 140 -6.42 7.07 -11.67
C VAL A 140 -5.09 6.40 -11.26
N LEU A 141 -3.96 6.82 -11.83
CA LEU A 141 -2.68 6.18 -11.53
C LEU A 141 -2.05 6.66 -10.22
N ALA A 142 -2.44 7.82 -9.70
CA ALA A 142 -1.92 8.34 -8.44
C ALA A 142 -2.20 7.41 -7.24
N PRO A 143 -3.44 6.93 -7.00
CA PRO A 143 -3.72 5.96 -5.95
C PRO A 143 -3.00 4.62 -6.16
N LEU A 144 -2.82 4.16 -7.42
CA LEU A 144 -2.04 2.95 -7.68
C LEU A 144 -0.56 3.13 -7.32
N ALA A 145 0.01 4.30 -7.58
CA ALA A 145 1.37 4.63 -7.14
C ALA A 145 1.47 4.68 -5.60
N SER A 146 0.46 5.22 -4.92
CA SER A 146 0.36 5.24 -3.45
C SER A 146 0.26 3.81 -2.89
N LEU A 147 -0.55 2.95 -3.50
CA LEU A 147 -0.61 1.52 -3.19
C LEU A 147 0.77 0.86 -3.31
N GLY A 148 1.50 1.17 -4.40
CA GLY A 148 2.87 0.71 -4.59
C GLY A 148 3.80 1.11 -3.43
N ALA A 149 3.73 2.36 -2.97
CA ALA A 149 4.54 2.84 -1.85
C ALA A 149 4.22 2.08 -0.55
N THR A 150 2.95 1.86 -0.26
CA THR A 150 2.47 1.09 0.89
C THR A 150 2.94 -0.37 0.82
N ALA A 151 2.76 -1.02 -0.32
CA ALA A 151 3.19 -2.40 -0.54
C ALA A 151 4.70 -2.57 -0.38
N HIS A 152 5.47 -1.60 -0.88
CA HIS A 152 6.93 -1.58 -0.71
C HIS A 152 7.33 -1.50 0.77
N LYS A 153 6.66 -0.65 1.55
CA LYS A 153 6.91 -0.50 2.99
C LYS A 153 6.65 -1.81 3.73
N ILE A 154 5.49 -2.42 3.53
CA ILE A 154 5.12 -3.71 4.14
C ILE A 154 6.15 -4.79 3.80
N ALA A 155 6.46 -4.95 2.52
CA ALA A 155 7.39 -5.95 2.06
C ALA A 155 8.82 -5.71 2.57
N THR A 156 9.22 -4.46 2.78
CA THR A 156 10.51 -4.12 3.39
C THR A 156 10.56 -4.55 4.85
N ASP A 157 9.50 -4.32 5.62
CA ASP A 157 9.44 -4.75 7.03
C ASP A 157 9.51 -6.28 7.15
N ILE A 158 8.76 -7.00 6.30
CA ILE A 158 8.82 -8.46 6.24
C ILE A 158 10.24 -8.94 5.95
N ARG A 159 10.95 -8.32 5.00
CA ARG A 159 12.34 -8.67 4.66
C ARG A 159 13.29 -8.43 5.84
N LEU A 160 13.13 -7.32 6.56
CA LEU A 160 13.94 -7.01 7.74
C LEU A 160 13.69 -8.01 8.88
N LEU A 161 12.43 -8.34 9.15
CA LEU A 161 12.07 -9.32 10.18
C LEU A 161 12.49 -10.74 9.80
N ALA A 162 12.42 -11.09 8.51
CA ALA A 162 12.94 -12.37 8.02
C ALA A 162 14.47 -12.47 8.14
N ASN A 163 15.21 -11.35 7.91
CA ASN A 163 16.64 -11.29 8.17
C ASN A 163 16.96 -11.52 9.66
N LEU A 164 16.10 -11.05 10.56
CA LEU A 164 16.20 -11.29 12.00
C LEU A 164 15.74 -12.71 12.41
N LYS A 165 15.22 -13.51 11.47
CA LYS A 165 14.65 -14.84 11.68
C LYS A 165 13.44 -14.84 12.62
N GLU A 166 12.76 -13.70 12.74
CA GLU A 166 11.57 -13.52 13.57
C GLU A 166 10.31 -13.98 12.86
N ILE A 167 10.29 -13.85 11.51
CA ILE A 167 9.20 -14.33 10.64
C ILE A 167 9.76 -15.01 9.40
N GLU A 168 8.93 -15.79 8.73
CA GLU A 168 9.20 -16.34 7.39
C GLU A 168 7.95 -16.25 6.51
N GLU A 169 8.15 -16.02 5.20
CA GLU A 169 7.10 -16.19 4.20
C GLU A 169 6.67 -17.65 4.10
N PRO A 170 5.45 -17.94 3.57
CA PRO A 170 5.06 -19.31 3.30
C PRO A 170 6.07 -19.98 2.37
N PHE A 171 6.51 -21.17 2.78
CA PHE A 171 7.51 -21.95 2.06
C PHE A 171 6.96 -23.36 1.86
N GLU A 172 6.81 -23.78 0.61
CA GLU A 172 6.31 -25.11 0.30
C GLU A 172 7.35 -26.18 0.59
N SER A 173 6.93 -27.36 1.03
CA SER A 173 7.82 -28.46 1.40
C SER A 173 8.75 -28.92 0.25
N THR A 174 8.31 -28.70 -0.99
CA THR A 174 9.07 -29.03 -2.21
C THR A 174 9.81 -27.84 -2.81
N GLN A 175 9.67 -26.65 -2.23
CA GLN A 175 10.29 -25.43 -2.74
C GLN A 175 11.79 -25.41 -2.45
N ILE A 176 12.61 -25.12 -3.48
CA ILE A 176 14.05 -24.96 -3.35
C ILE A 176 14.35 -23.46 -3.14
N GLY A 177 14.85 -23.11 -1.96
CA GLY A 177 15.20 -21.73 -1.63
C GLY A 177 16.55 -21.26 -2.18
N SER A 178 17.44 -22.19 -2.49
CA SER A 178 18.77 -21.92 -3.06
C SER A 178 19.34 -23.18 -3.70
N SER A 179 19.98 -23.05 -4.84
CA SER A 179 20.67 -24.16 -5.52
C SER A 179 21.93 -24.64 -4.79
N VAL A 180 22.49 -23.81 -3.90
CA VAL A 180 23.75 -24.10 -3.19
C VAL A 180 23.52 -24.39 -1.71
N MET A 181 22.59 -23.67 -1.07
CA MET A 181 22.30 -23.82 0.36
C MET A 181 20.86 -24.32 0.55
N ALA A 182 20.69 -25.63 0.69
CA ALA A 182 19.38 -26.27 0.73
C ALA A 182 18.45 -25.76 1.88
N TYR A 183 19.03 -25.30 2.98
CA TYR A 183 18.28 -24.77 4.13
C TYR A 183 17.89 -23.30 4.01
N LYS A 184 18.41 -22.58 3.00
CA LYS A 184 18.23 -21.13 2.87
C LYS A 184 16.80 -20.80 2.46
N ARG A 185 16.14 -19.97 3.27
CA ARG A 185 14.83 -19.41 3.01
C ARG A 185 14.92 -17.90 2.90
N ASN A 186 14.75 -17.40 1.68
CA ASN A 186 14.75 -15.96 1.41
C ASN A 186 13.31 -15.47 1.28
N PRO A 187 13.02 -14.22 1.68
CA PRO A 187 11.71 -13.58 1.48
C PRO A 187 11.53 -13.14 0.02
N MET A 188 11.53 -14.12 -0.92
CA MET A 188 11.54 -13.87 -2.36
C MET A 188 10.28 -13.17 -2.85
N ARG A 189 9.12 -13.44 -2.22
CA ARG A 189 7.85 -12.81 -2.57
C ARG A 189 7.86 -11.34 -2.19
N SER A 190 8.33 -11.00 -1.00
CA SER A 190 8.51 -9.61 -0.56
C SER A 190 9.57 -8.87 -1.39
N GLU A 191 10.64 -9.53 -1.80
CA GLU A 191 11.63 -8.95 -2.73
C GLU A 191 10.99 -8.60 -4.08
N ARG A 192 10.14 -9.49 -4.61
CA ARG A 192 9.37 -9.26 -5.83
C ARG A 192 8.40 -8.11 -5.68
N VAL A 193 7.64 -8.07 -4.57
CA VAL A 193 6.72 -6.95 -4.25
C VAL A 193 7.49 -5.62 -4.22
N CYS A 194 8.63 -5.54 -3.54
CA CYS A 194 9.46 -4.33 -3.52
C CYS A 194 9.88 -3.88 -4.92
N SER A 195 10.24 -4.83 -5.78
CA SER A 195 10.64 -4.54 -7.17
C SER A 195 9.49 -3.98 -8.00
N LEU A 196 8.35 -4.68 -8.00
CA LEU A 196 7.15 -4.29 -8.76
C LEU A 196 6.54 -3.00 -8.23
N ALA A 197 6.56 -2.79 -6.92
CA ALA A 197 6.09 -1.55 -6.30
C ALA A 197 6.85 -0.31 -6.79
N ARG A 198 8.19 -0.41 -6.92
CA ARG A 198 8.98 0.69 -7.51
C ARG A 198 8.59 0.95 -8.96
N HIS A 199 8.34 -0.10 -9.74
CA HIS A 199 7.87 0.02 -11.11
C HIS A 199 6.52 0.73 -11.17
N LEU A 200 5.55 0.29 -10.35
CA LEU A 200 4.21 0.88 -10.28
C LEU A 200 4.25 2.38 -9.92
N MET A 201 5.07 2.76 -8.94
CA MET A 201 5.24 4.18 -8.57
C MET A 201 5.74 5.04 -9.71
N VAL A 202 6.65 4.52 -10.56
CA VAL A 202 7.23 5.25 -11.69
C VAL A 202 6.26 5.35 -12.87
N LEU A 203 5.37 4.37 -13.05
CA LEU A 203 4.38 4.41 -14.14
C LEU A 203 3.48 5.64 -14.10
N HIS A 204 3.14 6.15 -12.93
CA HIS A 204 2.39 7.39 -12.76
C HIS A 204 3.04 8.60 -13.43
N GLN A 205 4.38 8.64 -13.54
CA GLN A 205 5.09 9.72 -14.20
C GLN A 205 4.75 9.82 -15.70
N ASN A 206 4.46 8.70 -16.35
CA ASN A 206 4.02 8.69 -17.76
C ASN A 206 2.71 9.46 -17.93
N ALA A 207 1.74 9.27 -17.03
CA ALA A 207 0.47 10.00 -17.08
C ALA A 207 0.66 11.50 -16.87
N LEU A 208 1.53 11.90 -15.93
CA LEU A 208 1.87 13.31 -15.71
C LEU A 208 2.49 13.94 -16.96
N MET A 209 3.47 13.27 -17.59
CA MET A 209 4.11 13.75 -18.80
C MET A 209 3.11 13.84 -19.96
N THR A 210 2.31 12.82 -20.16
CA THR A 210 1.29 12.79 -21.24
C THR A 210 0.24 13.88 -21.05
N SER A 211 -0.23 14.09 -19.81
CA SER A 211 -1.20 15.14 -19.52
C SER A 211 -0.65 16.54 -19.79
N SER A 212 0.63 16.78 -19.49
CA SER A 212 1.27 18.09 -19.62
C SER A 212 1.47 18.56 -21.07
N VAL A 213 1.52 17.64 -22.02
CA VAL A 213 1.74 17.93 -23.45
C VAL A 213 0.51 17.75 -24.31
N GLN A 214 -0.67 17.54 -23.72
CA GLN A 214 -1.92 17.43 -24.44
C GLN A 214 -2.24 18.75 -25.17
N TRP A 215 -2.40 18.68 -26.51
CA TRP A 215 -2.75 19.85 -27.31
C TRP A 215 -4.29 19.99 -27.39
N PHE A 216 -4.78 21.16 -27.71
CA PHE A 216 -6.17 21.55 -27.99
C PHE A 216 -7.21 20.38 -27.98
N GLU A 217 -7.64 19.92 -29.16
CA GLU A 217 -8.57 18.79 -29.28
C GLU A 217 -7.88 17.46 -28.99
N ARG A 218 -6.66 17.28 -29.47
CA ARG A 218 -5.86 16.07 -29.32
C ARG A 218 -4.47 16.20 -29.91
N THR A 219 -3.46 15.52 -29.30
CA THR A 219 -2.29 15.01 -30.00
C THR A 219 -2.33 13.48 -30.07
N LEU A 220 -1.68 12.86 -31.06
CA LEU A 220 -1.67 11.40 -31.22
C LEU A 220 -0.53 10.72 -30.46
N ASP A 221 0.44 11.48 -29.96
CA ASP A 221 1.61 10.98 -29.22
C ASP A 221 1.24 10.31 -27.90
N ASP A 222 0.10 10.67 -27.32
CA ASP A 222 -0.44 10.04 -26.11
C ASP A 222 -0.75 8.55 -26.29
N SER A 223 -1.16 8.17 -27.49
CA SER A 223 -1.83 6.89 -27.77
C SER A 223 -0.94 5.67 -27.45
N ALA A 224 0.30 5.65 -27.94
CA ALA A 224 1.21 4.51 -27.73
C ALA A 224 1.65 4.40 -26.27
N ASN A 225 2.00 5.53 -25.62
CA ASN A 225 2.41 5.56 -24.22
C ASN A 225 1.29 5.02 -23.30
N ARG A 226 0.06 5.52 -23.47
CA ARG A 226 -1.10 5.12 -22.65
C ARG A 226 -1.45 3.64 -22.78
N ARG A 227 -1.35 3.07 -23.99
CA ARG A 227 -1.61 1.63 -24.23
C ARG A 227 -0.63 0.69 -23.54
N ILE A 228 0.53 1.18 -23.16
CA ILE A 228 1.51 0.44 -22.35
C ILE A 228 1.26 0.76 -20.87
N THR A 229 1.26 2.02 -20.51
CA THR A 229 1.27 2.48 -19.13
C THR A 229 0.03 2.08 -18.35
N LEU A 230 -1.17 2.26 -18.91
CA LEU A 230 -2.41 1.98 -18.19
C LEU A 230 -2.59 0.48 -17.90
N PRO A 231 -2.53 -0.42 -18.91
CA PRO A 231 -2.65 -1.85 -18.63
C PRO A 231 -1.56 -2.36 -17.70
N GLU A 232 -0.33 -1.90 -17.88
CA GLU A 232 0.81 -2.33 -17.07
C GLU A 232 0.67 -1.90 -15.59
N ALA A 233 0.10 -0.73 -15.33
CA ALA A 233 -0.16 -0.27 -13.96
C ALA A 233 -1.17 -1.18 -13.23
N PHE A 234 -2.28 -1.54 -13.89
CA PHE A 234 -3.28 -2.44 -13.31
C PHE A 234 -2.75 -3.86 -13.12
N LEU A 235 -2.06 -4.42 -14.12
CA LEU A 235 -1.46 -5.75 -14.01
C LEU A 235 -0.39 -5.80 -12.91
N THR A 236 0.38 -4.73 -12.77
CA THR A 236 1.40 -4.63 -11.71
C THR A 236 0.76 -4.50 -10.33
N ALA A 237 -0.32 -3.73 -10.19
CA ALA A 237 -1.07 -3.62 -8.94
C ALA A 237 -1.69 -4.97 -8.55
N ASP A 238 -2.31 -5.67 -9.50
CA ASP A 238 -2.91 -6.99 -9.28
C ASP A 238 -1.89 -8.01 -8.75
N ILE A 239 -0.74 -8.15 -9.41
CA ILE A 239 0.28 -9.11 -8.95
C ILE A 239 0.91 -8.72 -7.61
N ILE A 240 1.02 -7.42 -7.29
CA ILE A 240 1.46 -6.95 -5.98
C ILE A 240 0.45 -7.39 -4.91
N LEU A 241 -0.84 -7.11 -5.10
CA LEU A 241 -1.91 -7.45 -4.16
C LEU A 241 -2.03 -8.96 -3.98
N SER A 242 -2.06 -9.73 -5.05
CA SER A 242 -2.12 -11.21 -5.02
C SER A 242 -0.92 -11.80 -4.27
N THR A 243 0.28 -11.22 -4.48
CA THR A 243 1.50 -11.68 -3.79
C THR A 243 1.46 -11.34 -2.31
N LEU A 244 1.02 -10.13 -1.93
CA LEU A 244 0.84 -9.73 -0.53
C LEU A 244 -0.20 -10.58 0.17
N GLN A 245 -1.31 -10.91 -0.49
CA GLN A 245 -2.32 -11.83 0.04
C GLN A 245 -1.70 -13.19 0.35
N ASN A 246 -0.98 -13.78 -0.59
CA ASN A 246 -0.30 -15.06 -0.39
C ASN A 246 0.70 -15.02 0.78
N ILE A 247 1.47 -13.94 0.91
CA ILE A 247 2.41 -13.74 2.02
C ILE A 247 1.64 -13.69 3.34
N SER A 248 0.59 -12.86 3.43
CA SER A 248 -0.15 -12.62 4.67
C SER A 248 -0.91 -13.85 5.16
N GLU A 249 -1.47 -14.65 4.25
CA GLU A 249 -2.19 -15.89 4.56
C GLU A 249 -1.29 -16.98 5.16
N GLY A 250 -0.03 -17.02 4.72
CA GLY A 250 0.91 -18.10 5.10
C GLY A 250 2.10 -17.64 5.94
N LEU A 251 2.11 -16.41 6.46
CA LEU A 251 3.23 -15.89 7.23
C LEU A 251 3.46 -16.68 8.52
N VAL A 252 4.69 -17.10 8.74
CA VAL A 252 5.11 -17.84 9.93
C VAL A 252 5.81 -16.92 10.90
N VAL A 253 5.38 -16.89 12.16
CA VAL A 253 5.98 -16.11 13.24
C VAL A 253 6.70 -17.04 14.20
N TYR A 254 7.90 -16.65 14.66
CA TYR A 254 8.72 -17.41 15.61
C TYR A 254 8.78 -16.71 16.98
N PRO A 255 7.79 -16.90 17.87
CA PRO A 255 7.70 -16.18 19.15
C PRO A 255 8.92 -16.38 20.05
N LYS A 256 9.54 -17.56 20.02
CA LYS A 256 10.74 -17.84 20.84
C LYS A 256 11.97 -17.06 20.37
N VAL A 257 12.12 -16.86 19.06
CA VAL A 257 13.21 -16.05 18.49
C VAL A 257 13.03 -14.60 18.89
N ILE A 258 11.81 -14.10 18.78
CA ILE A 258 11.45 -12.74 19.15
C ILE A 258 11.65 -12.52 20.64
N ALA A 259 11.16 -13.43 21.51
CA ALA A 259 11.35 -13.33 22.97
C ALA A 259 12.83 -13.27 23.35
N ARG A 260 13.68 -14.12 22.74
CA ARG A 260 15.12 -14.08 22.94
C ARG A 260 15.73 -12.73 22.57
N ARG A 261 15.33 -12.15 21.42
CA ARG A 261 15.81 -10.85 20.99
C ARG A 261 15.34 -9.73 21.91
N ILE A 262 14.10 -9.76 22.33
CA ILE A 262 13.57 -8.79 23.30
C ILE A 262 14.39 -8.84 24.61
N SER A 263 14.68 -10.03 25.14
CA SER A 263 15.46 -10.14 26.38
C SER A 263 16.87 -9.53 26.26
N GLN A 264 17.45 -9.51 25.06
CA GLN A 264 18.75 -8.89 24.80
C GLN A 264 18.70 -7.35 24.74
N GLU A 265 17.62 -6.81 24.16
CA GLU A 265 17.48 -5.36 23.90
C GLU A 265 16.73 -4.62 25.02
N LEU A 266 15.82 -5.31 25.71
CA LEU A 266 14.92 -4.73 26.70
C LEU A 266 15.64 -4.01 27.85
N PRO A 267 16.77 -4.49 28.37
CA PRO A 267 17.49 -3.76 29.42
C PRO A 267 17.85 -2.32 29.05
N LEU A 268 18.25 -2.09 27.79
CA LEU A 268 18.56 -0.75 27.30
C LEU A 268 17.30 0.07 26.99
N MET A 269 16.23 -0.57 26.55
CA MET A 269 14.95 0.09 26.27
C MET A 269 14.22 0.51 27.54
N ALA A 270 14.39 -0.23 28.65
CA ALA A 270 13.73 0.01 29.92
C ALA A 270 14.33 1.16 30.73
N THR A 271 15.40 1.79 30.28
CA THR A 271 16.12 2.84 31.01
C THR A 271 15.23 4.01 31.43
N GLU A 272 14.26 4.40 30.59
CA GLU A 272 13.29 5.44 30.95
C GLU A 272 12.38 5.00 32.11
N ASN A 273 11.87 3.77 32.09
CA ASN A 273 11.03 3.22 33.14
C ASN A 273 11.80 3.15 34.49
N ILE A 274 13.08 2.82 34.41
CA ILE A 274 13.99 2.80 35.59
C ILE A 274 14.17 4.20 36.15
N ILE A 275 14.42 5.22 35.32
CA ILE A 275 14.50 6.62 35.75
C ILE A 275 13.18 7.03 36.43
N MET A 276 12.04 6.72 35.81
CA MET A 276 10.74 7.07 36.41
C MET A 276 10.48 6.38 37.73
N ALA A 277 10.93 5.13 37.91
CA ALA A 277 10.82 4.41 39.18
C ALA A 277 11.67 5.07 40.26
N ILE A 278 12.92 5.48 39.96
CA ILE A 278 13.78 6.22 40.88
C ILE A 278 13.16 7.55 41.33
N VAL A 279 12.63 8.31 40.38
CA VAL A 279 11.96 9.60 40.65
C VAL A 279 10.75 9.39 41.57
N LYS A 280 9.94 8.37 41.34
CA LYS A 280 8.81 8.00 42.19
C LYS A 280 9.24 7.58 43.59
N ALA A 281 10.43 6.98 43.71
CA ALA A 281 11.04 6.64 44.99
C ALA A 281 11.72 7.83 45.70
N GLY A 282 11.66 9.05 45.13
CA GLY A 282 12.21 10.27 45.71
C GLY A 282 13.64 10.60 45.26
N GLY A 283 14.21 9.89 44.31
CA GLY A 283 15.52 10.15 43.74
C GLY A 283 15.55 11.30 42.73
N ASP A 284 16.74 11.86 42.49
CA ASP A 284 16.95 12.92 41.50
C ASP A 284 17.00 12.38 40.08
N ARG A 285 16.21 12.99 39.16
CA ARG A 285 16.12 12.56 37.77
C ARG A 285 17.44 12.72 37.02
N GLN A 286 18.17 13.79 37.24
CA GLN A 286 19.40 14.07 36.50
C GLN A 286 20.52 13.13 36.94
N GLU A 287 20.63 12.89 38.24
CA GLU A 287 21.57 11.92 38.80
C GLU A 287 21.28 10.51 38.35
N ALA A 288 20.00 10.08 38.39
CA ALA A 288 19.56 8.79 37.84
C ALA A 288 19.93 8.63 36.39
N HIS A 289 19.64 9.65 35.57
CA HIS A 289 19.96 9.63 34.16
C HIS A 289 21.46 9.48 33.89
N GLU A 290 22.31 10.24 34.61
CA GLU A 290 23.75 10.18 34.43
C GLU A 290 24.32 8.82 34.85
N LYS A 291 23.88 8.28 35.98
CA LYS A 291 24.29 6.93 36.40
C LYS A 291 23.89 5.86 35.40
N ILE A 292 22.62 5.87 34.94
CA ILE A 292 22.14 4.92 33.94
C ILE A 292 22.92 5.09 32.61
N ARG A 293 23.23 6.32 32.20
CA ARG A 293 24.04 6.58 31.01
C ARG A 293 25.40 5.90 31.10
N VAL A 294 26.11 6.06 32.22
CA VAL A 294 27.44 5.44 32.43
C VAL A 294 27.32 3.92 32.37
N LEU A 295 26.42 3.33 33.14
CA LEU A 295 26.24 1.87 33.21
C LEU A 295 25.79 1.29 31.85
N SER A 296 24.95 2.01 31.11
CA SER A 296 24.52 1.63 29.78
C SER A 296 25.66 1.65 28.74
N HIS A 297 26.57 2.63 28.84
CA HIS A 297 27.78 2.66 28.02
C HIS A 297 28.72 1.47 28.31
N GLU A 298 28.88 1.12 29.56
CA GLU A 298 29.70 -0.04 29.93
C GLU A 298 29.06 -1.35 29.46
N ALA A 299 27.75 -1.53 29.68
CA ALA A 299 27.03 -2.69 29.16
C ALA A 299 27.07 -2.76 27.62
N GLY A 300 26.91 -1.61 26.96
CA GLY A 300 27.04 -1.51 25.50
C GLY A 300 28.46 -1.86 25.01
N HIS A 301 29.50 -1.48 25.73
CA HIS A 301 30.86 -1.90 25.44
C HIS A 301 31.03 -3.42 25.59
N GLN A 302 30.47 -4.02 26.63
CA GLN A 302 30.50 -5.47 26.85
C GLN A 302 29.85 -6.22 25.66
N VAL A 303 28.68 -5.78 25.22
CA VAL A 303 27.97 -6.39 24.08
C VAL A 303 28.73 -6.18 22.77
N LYS A 304 29.13 -4.94 22.47
CA LYS A 304 29.64 -4.56 21.13
C LYS A 304 31.13 -4.88 20.93
N GLN A 305 31.94 -4.76 21.99
CA GLN A 305 33.38 -4.97 21.88
C GLN A 305 33.81 -6.37 22.33
N LEU A 306 33.13 -6.94 23.33
CA LEU A 306 33.53 -8.24 23.90
C LEU A 306 32.61 -9.38 23.40
N GLY A 307 31.49 -9.08 22.75
CA GLY A 307 30.55 -10.11 22.25
C GLY A 307 29.82 -10.87 23.36
N LEU A 308 29.77 -10.29 24.58
CA LEU A 308 29.12 -10.90 25.74
C LEU A 308 27.67 -10.45 25.87
N GLU A 309 26.91 -11.09 26.74
CA GLU A 309 25.53 -10.74 27.04
C GLU A 309 25.43 -9.35 27.69
N ASN A 310 24.26 -8.70 27.55
CA ASN A 310 23.98 -7.42 28.16
C ASN A 310 23.80 -7.57 29.70
N ASP A 311 24.66 -6.95 30.46
CA ASP A 311 24.68 -7.04 31.90
C ASP A 311 24.22 -5.76 32.64
N LEU A 312 23.48 -4.89 31.92
CA LEU A 312 23.02 -3.61 32.48
C LEU A 312 22.22 -3.80 33.80
N ILE A 313 21.35 -4.80 33.84
CA ILE A 313 20.51 -5.06 35.04
C ILE A 313 21.33 -5.52 36.23
N GLU A 314 22.33 -6.36 35.99
CA GLU A 314 23.29 -6.78 37.05
C GLU A 314 24.11 -5.59 37.56
N ARG A 315 24.49 -4.66 36.69
CA ARG A 315 25.20 -3.42 37.07
C ARG A 315 24.31 -2.52 37.95
N LEU A 316 23.04 -2.32 37.53
CA LEU A 316 22.04 -1.57 38.29
C LEU A 316 21.82 -2.20 39.70
N ARG A 317 21.75 -3.52 39.79
CA ARG A 317 21.60 -4.24 41.07
C ARG A 317 22.80 -4.07 42.01
N ARG A 318 24.00 -3.83 41.48
CA ARG A 318 25.23 -3.65 42.25
C ARG A 318 25.45 -2.22 42.72
N ASP A 319 24.86 -1.23 42.06
CA ASP A 319 25.00 0.18 42.43
C ASP A 319 23.96 0.52 43.54
N GLU A 320 24.46 1.03 44.68
CA GLU A 320 23.65 1.38 45.85
C GLU A 320 22.60 2.46 45.57
N TYR A 321 22.83 3.30 44.57
CA TYR A 321 21.89 4.34 44.18
C TYR A 321 20.49 3.78 43.77
N PHE A 322 20.47 2.57 43.25
CA PHE A 322 19.24 1.91 42.80
C PHE A 322 18.59 1.00 43.85
N ASP A 323 19.08 1.00 45.11
CA ASP A 323 18.58 0.15 46.19
C ASP A 323 17.05 0.28 46.39
N SER A 324 16.55 1.51 46.27
CA SER A 324 15.11 1.80 46.44
C SER A 324 14.19 1.13 45.43
N ILE A 325 14.72 0.68 44.27
CA ILE A 325 13.94 0.06 43.20
C ILE A 325 14.40 -1.37 42.83
N LYS A 326 15.41 -1.91 43.52
CA LYS A 326 15.96 -3.25 43.20
C LYS A 326 14.89 -4.33 43.14
N GLY A 327 13.88 -4.28 44.02
CA GLY A 327 12.77 -5.23 44.05
C GLY A 327 11.76 -5.08 42.89
N GLN A 328 11.82 -3.98 42.15
CA GLN A 328 10.90 -3.68 41.03
C GLN A 328 11.55 -3.89 39.65
N LEU A 329 12.86 -4.15 39.59
CA LEU A 329 13.58 -4.22 38.32
C LEU A 329 13.03 -5.30 37.38
N GLU A 330 12.54 -6.42 37.88
CA GLU A 330 11.96 -7.48 37.07
C GLU A 330 10.62 -7.06 36.48
N ASP A 331 9.77 -6.40 37.24
CA ASP A 331 8.48 -5.88 36.76
C ASP A 331 8.67 -4.77 35.74
N LEU A 332 9.71 -3.94 35.89
CA LEU A 332 10.06 -2.88 34.91
C LEU A 332 10.58 -3.43 33.60
N LEU A 333 11.00 -4.70 33.57
CA LEU A 333 11.46 -5.42 32.37
C LEU A 333 10.40 -6.36 31.79
N GLU A 334 9.16 -6.34 32.30
CA GLU A 334 8.09 -7.15 31.73
C GLU A 334 7.73 -6.63 30.33
N PRO A 335 7.93 -7.43 29.25
CA PRO A 335 7.71 -6.98 27.87
C PRO A 335 6.30 -6.43 27.63
N LYS A 336 5.30 -6.96 28.34
CA LYS A 336 3.91 -6.52 28.20
C LYS A 336 3.69 -5.07 28.61
N SER A 337 4.52 -4.52 29.50
CA SER A 337 4.42 -3.11 29.92
C SER A 337 4.78 -2.12 28.81
N PHE A 338 5.48 -2.58 27.74
CA PHE A 338 5.92 -1.77 26.60
C PHE A 338 4.96 -1.79 25.41
N VAL A 339 3.95 -2.65 25.43
CA VAL A 339 2.98 -2.78 24.31
C VAL A 339 1.97 -1.65 24.29
N GLY A 340 1.76 -1.00 25.45
CA GLY A 340 0.75 0.03 25.62
C GLY A 340 -0.64 -0.46 25.20
N ARG A 341 -1.34 0.32 24.37
CA ARG A 341 -2.67 0.03 23.85
C ARG A 341 -2.67 -0.58 22.45
N ALA A 342 -1.54 -1.10 21.97
CA ALA A 342 -1.47 -1.66 20.63
C ALA A 342 -2.47 -2.82 20.40
N PRO A 343 -2.68 -3.77 21.34
CA PRO A 343 -3.69 -4.82 21.17
C PRO A 343 -5.11 -4.25 21.02
N GLU A 344 -5.50 -3.31 21.88
CA GLU A 344 -6.83 -2.71 21.85
C GLU A 344 -7.07 -1.86 20.59
N GLN A 345 -6.02 -1.23 20.06
CA GLN A 345 -6.09 -0.48 18.80
C GLN A 345 -6.33 -1.43 17.62
N VAL A 346 -5.68 -2.58 17.61
CA VAL A 346 -5.89 -3.62 16.58
C VAL A 346 -7.29 -4.22 16.71
N ASP A 347 -7.73 -4.53 17.92
CA ASP A 347 -9.09 -5.04 18.16
C ASP A 347 -10.18 -4.05 17.73
N ALA A 348 -9.94 -2.74 17.91
CA ALA A 348 -10.84 -1.70 17.44
C ALA A 348 -10.87 -1.65 15.91
N PHE A 349 -9.71 -1.64 15.26
CA PHE A 349 -9.58 -1.62 13.78
C PHE A 349 -10.26 -2.82 13.09
N LEU A 350 -10.28 -3.99 13.73
CA LEU A 350 -10.92 -5.18 13.15
C LEU A 350 -12.44 -5.22 13.30
N LYS A 351 -13.02 -4.29 14.08
CA LYS A 351 -14.49 -4.19 14.27
C LYS A 351 -15.15 -3.28 13.25
N ASP A 352 -14.38 -2.39 12.61
CA ASP A 352 -14.80 -1.52 11.53
C ASP A 352 -14.62 -2.22 10.18
#